data_2d94c315fd3790f6399c19af4b4f4029
#
_entry.id   2d94c315fd3790f6399c19af4b4f4029
#
_cell.length_a   1.000
_cell.length_b   1.000
_cell.length_c   1.000
_cell.angle_alpha   90.00
_cell.angle_beta   90.00
_cell.angle_gamma   90.00
#
_symmetry.space_group_name_H-M   'P 1'
#
loop_
_entity.id
_entity.type
_entity.pdbx_description
1 polymer ?
#
loop_
_entity_poly.entity_id
_entity_poly.type
_entity_poly.pdbx_seq_one_letter_code
_entity_poly.pdbx_strand_id
1 'polypeptide(L)'
;MLLFLFSITVQAQNVRLDSVYHINEIVVNGHKEVSANQVIGYEQIQSLPSSSVADALKYMAGVQIKDYGGLGGQKTINVRSLGSQHVGVYLDGVRITNAQNGTVDLGKYSLTTLESVSLFNANKTEMLMSASEYASASTVYLKTHRPDSTSLSASYAYSSFHTHKAAATFSYKNWLLLDAAYTSSEGDYPFEYHTEYEDTTGTRRNSDIKMFRIETCAFWKGFQWHTYYFDSQRGLPGGIVRRLSDTYTDVGREWDRNFFSQLTWREQYGDLSLRAIGKYTNDYLHYRSDYPENISVHSNNKYHQQDIYGAATGAYRFGDFGVSVSSDLRWSDLTCDVKNFHYVYRLDSKTSVSAFYNHRGLNLTASGLYTRVSDHTKGSAKPLSRCTWNMLASYAIGRWQARAFYKSVFRVPTLNDLYYTLVGNRNLKPEYTKQLDLGITYQDNIFNIQLDGYYNRIEDRIVCLPLKGSYQWTMLNYGYTRCLGVDLSVNAHYKNHSLLLTGTFQDDRNRTDPTEDAYNDYIAYSPRWSFTAVYTFIYKGLTASLSHMFVDKRYWTAENAIDDPLTAYNCSDIKVGYRFAPKAWHGHSLTAEAECQDLFDVRYEMIQRWPMPGRRFGITIKYTL
;
A
#
# COMPACT_ATOMS: atom_id res chain seq x y z
N MET A 1 -15.60 -4.83 47.12
CA MET A 1 -15.35 -3.95 45.98
C MET A 1 -16.21 -4.44 44.81
N LEU A 2 -17.30 -3.74 44.54
CA LEU A 2 -18.46 -4.19 43.74
C LEU A 2 -18.14 -4.24 42.24
N LEU A 3 -18.34 -5.41 41.63
CA LEU A 3 -18.49 -5.61 40.19
C LEU A 3 -19.95 -5.31 39.80
N PHE A 4 -20.18 -4.24 39.06
CA PHE A 4 -21.45 -3.96 38.39
C PHE A 4 -21.51 -4.74 37.08
N LEU A 5 -22.30 -5.81 37.05
CA LEU A 5 -22.74 -6.49 35.82
C LEU A 5 -23.91 -5.71 35.22
N PHE A 6 -23.65 -4.99 34.13
CA PHE A 6 -24.73 -4.46 33.29
C PHE A 6 -25.18 -5.56 32.32
N SER A 7 -26.36 -6.11 32.59
CA SER A 7 -27.06 -6.98 31.64
C SER A 7 -27.75 -6.11 30.58
N ILE A 8 -27.14 -6.04 29.36
CA ILE A 8 -27.77 -5.42 28.19
C ILE A 8 -28.55 -6.51 27.47
N THR A 9 -29.88 -6.42 27.51
CA THR A 9 -30.78 -7.23 26.69
C THR A 9 -30.72 -6.72 25.26
N VAL A 10 -30.04 -7.45 24.38
CA VAL A 10 -30.02 -7.21 22.93
C VAL A 10 -31.20 -7.95 22.32
N GLN A 11 -32.17 -7.25 21.76
CA GLN A 11 -33.19 -7.83 20.89
C GLN A 11 -32.54 -8.24 19.54
N ALA A 12 -32.45 -9.54 19.31
CA ALA A 12 -32.01 -10.08 18.05
C ALA A 12 -33.06 -9.85 16.95
N GLN A 13 -32.75 -9.01 15.97
CA GLN A 13 -33.50 -8.98 14.74
C GLN A 13 -33.09 -10.20 13.87
N ASN A 14 -34.10 -10.90 13.36
CA ASN A 14 -33.94 -12.05 12.46
C ASN A 14 -33.19 -11.64 11.17
N VAL A 15 -31.92 -11.93 11.08
CA VAL A 15 -31.17 -11.88 9.83
C VAL A 15 -31.43 -13.19 9.07
N ARG A 16 -32.13 -13.13 7.95
CA ARG A 16 -32.32 -14.26 7.05
C ARG A 16 -30.97 -14.68 6.48
N LEU A 17 -30.54 -15.91 6.75
CA LEU A 17 -29.30 -16.56 6.32
C LEU A 17 -29.23 -16.89 4.81
N ASP A 18 -30.24 -16.49 4.01
CA ASP A 18 -30.34 -16.77 2.57
C ASP A 18 -30.13 -15.54 1.66
N SER A 19 -29.63 -14.44 2.19
CA SER A 19 -29.24 -13.34 1.32
C SER A 19 -27.88 -13.62 0.68
N VAL A 20 -27.90 -14.08 -0.56
CA VAL A 20 -26.78 -13.91 -1.50
C VAL A 20 -26.56 -12.40 -1.58
N TYR A 21 -25.54 -11.91 -0.85
CA TYR A 21 -25.13 -10.53 -1.02
C TYR A 21 -24.49 -10.42 -2.41
N HIS A 22 -25.26 -9.87 -3.35
CA HIS A 22 -24.67 -9.32 -4.54
C HIS A 22 -23.58 -8.36 -4.11
N ILE A 23 -22.38 -8.48 -4.69
CA ILE A 23 -21.35 -7.46 -4.59
C ILE A 23 -22.00 -6.18 -5.10
N ASN A 24 -22.52 -5.37 -4.19
CA ASN A 24 -23.05 -4.07 -4.56
C ASN A 24 -21.86 -3.27 -5.08
N GLU A 25 -21.85 -3.02 -6.38
CA GLU A 25 -21.08 -1.92 -6.95
C GLU A 25 -21.20 -0.74 -5.98
N ILE A 26 -20.09 -0.09 -5.69
CA ILE A 26 -20.10 1.16 -4.91
C ILE A 26 -20.85 2.18 -5.77
N VAL A 27 -22.16 2.19 -5.69
CA VAL A 27 -23.00 3.17 -6.34
C VAL A 27 -23.11 4.36 -5.41
N VAL A 28 -22.15 5.25 -5.53
CA VAL A 28 -22.31 6.60 -5.01
C VAL A 28 -23.21 7.34 -6.02
N ASN A 29 -24.48 7.53 -5.68
CA ASN A 29 -25.46 8.30 -6.44
C ASN A 29 -25.73 7.84 -7.89
N GLY A 30 -25.89 6.54 -8.13
CA GLY A 30 -26.38 6.04 -9.42
C GLY A 30 -25.38 6.10 -10.59
N HIS A 31 -24.13 6.51 -10.36
CA HIS A 31 -23.09 6.54 -11.38
C HIS A 31 -22.06 5.44 -11.10
N LYS A 32 -21.91 4.54 -12.07
CA LYS A 32 -20.87 3.52 -12.06
C LYS A 32 -19.50 4.20 -12.12
N GLU A 33 -18.59 3.87 -11.19
CA GLU A 33 -17.22 4.39 -11.26
C GLU A 33 -16.52 3.88 -12.52
N VAL A 34 -15.91 4.79 -13.25
CA VAL A 34 -15.49 4.60 -14.63
C VAL A 34 -13.97 4.49 -14.75
N SER A 35 -13.25 4.80 -13.69
CA SER A 35 -11.78 4.82 -13.73
C SER A 35 -11.16 3.42 -13.73
N ALA A 36 -9.93 3.33 -14.24
CA ALA A 36 -9.14 2.10 -14.22
C ALA A 36 -8.81 1.73 -12.77
N ASN A 37 -9.55 0.80 -12.21
CA ASN A 37 -9.39 0.38 -10.83
C ASN A 37 -9.42 -1.14 -10.68
N GLN A 38 -8.70 -1.60 -9.68
CA GLN A 38 -8.81 -2.95 -9.16
C GLN A 38 -9.26 -2.86 -7.71
N VAL A 39 -10.22 -3.66 -7.31
CA VAL A 39 -10.82 -3.60 -5.98
C VAL A 39 -10.84 -4.99 -5.36
N ILE A 40 -10.31 -5.10 -4.15
CA ILE A 40 -10.48 -6.26 -3.26
C ILE A 40 -11.50 -5.83 -2.20
N GLY A 41 -12.70 -6.39 -2.25
CA GLY A 41 -13.78 -6.07 -1.33
C GLY A 41 -13.70 -6.89 -0.04
N TYR A 42 -14.61 -6.59 0.90
CA TYR A 42 -14.64 -7.16 2.25
C TYR A 42 -14.61 -8.69 2.27
N GLU A 43 -15.44 -9.37 1.48
CA GLU A 43 -15.50 -10.84 1.44
C GLU A 43 -14.20 -11.46 0.92
N GLN A 44 -13.60 -10.85 -0.10
CA GLN A 44 -12.30 -11.28 -0.62
C GLN A 44 -11.19 -11.07 0.43
N ILE A 45 -11.19 -9.91 1.12
CA ILE A 45 -10.25 -9.63 2.21
C ILE A 45 -10.29 -10.73 3.29
N GLN A 46 -11.48 -11.16 3.71
CA GLN A 46 -11.64 -12.18 4.73
C GLN A 46 -11.18 -13.58 4.26
N SER A 47 -11.26 -13.86 2.97
CA SER A 47 -10.91 -15.17 2.39
C SER A 47 -9.43 -15.30 2.04
N LEU A 48 -8.72 -14.19 1.77
CA LEU A 48 -7.32 -14.22 1.39
C LEU A 48 -6.40 -14.68 2.54
N PRO A 49 -5.32 -15.43 2.24
CA PRO A 49 -4.26 -15.73 3.21
C PRO A 49 -3.34 -14.49 3.37
N SER A 50 -3.91 -13.40 3.90
CA SER A 50 -3.27 -12.10 4.00
C SER A 50 -3.48 -11.50 5.39
N SER A 51 -2.44 -10.93 5.97
CA SER A 51 -2.50 -10.32 7.30
C SER A 51 -2.32 -8.79 7.29
N SER A 52 -1.84 -8.23 6.20
CA SER A 52 -1.62 -6.79 6.03
C SER A 52 -2.12 -6.30 4.67
N VAL A 53 -2.23 -4.98 4.54
CA VAL A 53 -2.57 -4.33 3.26
C VAL A 53 -1.57 -4.68 2.17
N ALA A 54 -0.28 -4.76 2.48
CA ALA A 54 0.73 -5.19 1.52
C ALA A 54 0.46 -6.58 0.96
N ASP A 55 0.07 -7.53 1.84
CA ASP A 55 -0.20 -8.90 1.44
C ASP A 55 -1.45 -9.01 0.53
N ALA A 56 -2.44 -8.14 0.71
CA ALA A 56 -3.60 -8.09 -0.18
C ALA A 56 -3.27 -7.49 -1.55
N LEU A 57 -2.47 -6.42 -1.57
CA LEU A 57 -2.10 -5.73 -2.81
C LEU A 57 -1.26 -6.59 -3.77
N LYS A 58 -0.54 -7.60 -3.27
CA LYS A 58 0.25 -8.53 -4.12
C LYS A 58 -0.60 -9.27 -5.17
N TYR A 59 -1.91 -9.34 -4.97
CA TYR A 59 -2.85 -10.00 -5.89
C TYR A 59 -3.40 -9.08 -6.99
N MET A 60 -3.01 -7.81 -7.01
CA MET A 60 -3.43 -6.85 -8.04
C MET A 60 -2.44 -6.81 -9.21
N ALA A 61 -2.96 -6.68 -10.45
CA ALA A 61 -2.12 -6.55 -11.63
C ALA A 61 -1.30 -5.26 -11.60
N GLY A 62 -0.07 -5.30 -12.10
CA GLY A 62 0.86 -4.17 -12.11
C GLY A 62 1.53 -3.90 -10.77
N VAL A 63 1.21 -4.67 -9.72
CA VAL A 63 1.73 -4.46 -8.37
C VAL A 63 2.92 -5.37 -8.08
N GLN A 64 3.96 -4.77 -7.50
CA GLN A 64 5.12 -5.45 -6.97
C GLN A 64 5.31 -5.04 -5.52
N ILE A 65 5.44 -6.01 -4.63
CA ILE A 65 5.80 -5.77 -3.23
C ILE A 65 7.31 -5.94 -3.08
N LYS A 66 7.95 -4.99 -2.42
CA LYS A 66 9.31 -5.15 -1.90
C LYS A 66 9.20 -5.45 -0.41
N ASP A 67 9.60 -6.66 -0.04
CA ASP A 67 9.61 -7.15 1.34
C ASP A 67 11.06 -7.42 1.76
N TYR A 68 11.49 -6.81 2.86
CA TYR A 68 12.85 -6.93 3.39
C TYR A 68 13.00 -8.11 4.36
N GLY A 69 12.14 -9.10 4.22
CA GLY A 69 12.23 -10.41 4.88
C GLY A 69 11.44 -10.52 6.17
N GLY A 70 10.71 -11.62 6.27
CA GLY A 70 10.01 -12.02 7.48
C GLY A 70 8.81 -11.17 7.88
N LEU A 71 8.29 -11.43 9.08
CA LEU A 71 7.11 -10.75 9.61
C LEU A 71 7.41 -9.28 9.97
N GLY A 72 8.64 -8.99 10.42
CA GLY A 72 9.10 -7.65 10.79
C GLY A 72 9.66 -6.83 9.63
N GLY A 73 9.80 -7.39 8.43
CA GLY A 73 10.32 -6.69 7.26
C GLY A 73 9.44 -5.51 6.83
N GLN A 74 10.08 -4.42 6.41
CA GLN A 74 9.38 -3.30 5.78
C GLN A 74 8.76 -3.77 4.46
N LYS A 75 7.49 -3.39 4.20
CA LYS A 75 6.78 -3.74 2.98
C LYS A 75 6.36 -2.50 2.21
N THR A 76 6.97 -2.27 1.07
CA THR A 76 6.63 -1.16 0.18
C THR A 76 6.05 -1.65 -1.14
N ILE A 77 5.22 -0.83 -1.76
CA ILE A 77 4.56 -1.14 -3.03
C ILE A 77 5.19 -0.35 -4.17
N ASN A 78 5.38 -1.01 -5.31
CA ASN A 78 5.70 -0.41 -6.58
C ASN A 78 4.60 -0.77 -7.59
N VAL A 79 4.10 0.19 -8.34
CA VAL A 79 3.06 -0.02 -9.34
C VAL A 79 3.59 0.33 -10.71
N ARG A 80 3.50 -0.61 -11.68
CA ARG A 80 3.95 -0.43 -13.08
C ARG A 80 5.38 0.12 -13.18
N SER A 81 6.26 -0.33 -12.27
CA SER A 81 7.68 0.08 -12.16
C SER A 81 7.97 1.57 -11.96
N LEU A 82 6.97 2.35 -11.58
CA LEU A 82 7.15 3.79 -11.32
C LEU A 82 7.94 4.09 -10.05
N GLY A 83 7.99 3.15 -9.11
CA GLY A 83 8.62 3.30 -7.79
C GLY A 83 7.61 3.61 -6.68
N SER A 84 7.95 3.20 -5.45
CA SER A 84 7.06 3.32 -4.29
C SER A 84 6.70 4.76 -3.92
N GLN A 85 7.58 5.71 -4.22
CA GLN A 85 7.37 7.14 -3.93
C GLN A 85 6.37 7.80 -4.89
N HIS A 86 6.03 7.16 -6.02
CA HIS A 86 5.00 7.59 -6.96
C HIS A 86 3.61 7.06 -6.63
N VAL A 87 3.50 6.17 -5.62
CA VAL A 87 2.23 5.61 -5.19
C VAL A 87 1.66 6.41 -4.01
N GLY A 88 0.50 7.00 -4.20
CA GLY A 88 -0.25 7.64 -3.12
C GLY A 88 -1.06 6.60 -2.34
N VAL A 89 -0.97 6.60 -1.01
CA VAL A 89 -1.80 5.75 -0.15
C VAL A 89 -2.77 6.65 0.60
N TYR A 90 -4.05 6.33 0.53
CA TYR A 90 -5.12 7.12 1.14
C TYR A 90 -6.00 6.23 2.02
N LEU A 91 -6.21 6.65 3.26
CA LEU A 91 -7.14 6.05 4.19
C LEU A 91 -8.37 6.97 4.32
N ASP A 92 -9.53 6.48 3.88
CA ASP A 92 -10.79 7.25 3.83
C ASP A 92 -10.65 8.57 3.03
N GLY A 93 -9.80 8.54 1.99
CA GLY A 93 -9.52 9.68 1.11
C GLY A 93 -8.60 10.72 1.72
N VAL A 94 -7.90 10.41 2.83
CA VAL A 94 -6.88 11.25 3.45
C VAL A 94 -5.52 10.59 3.28
N ARG A 95 -4.55 11.31 2.73
CA ARG A 95 -3.24 10.77 2.40
C ARG A 95 -2.48 10.32 3.65
N ILE A 96 -1.96 9.09 3.61
CA ILE A 96 -0.91 8.61 4.51
C ILE A 96 0.44 9.03 3.91
N THR A 97 1.27 9.63 4.72
CA THR A 97 2.52 10.25 4.24
C THR A 97 3.66 9.96 5.18
N ASN A 98 4.86 9.96 4.61
CA ASN A 98 6.11 10.03 5.32
C ASN A 98 6.99 11.10 4.63
N ALA A 99 7.21 12.25 5.27
CA ALA A 99 7.98 13.34 4.69
C ALA A 99 9.48 13.04 4.65
N GLN A 100 9.95 12.14 5.52
CA GLN A 100 11.35 11.75 5.61
C GLN A 100 11.81 11.02 4.33
N ASN A 101 11.15 9.91 3.97
CA ASN A 101 11.57 9.05 2.85
C ASN A 101 10.54 8.90 1.72
N GLY A 102 9.34 9.46 1.89
CA GLY A 102 8.29 9.49 0.87
C GLY A 102 7.59 8.16 0.60
N THR A 103 7.87 7.12 1.39
CA THR A 103 7.27 5.77 1.24
C THR A 103 6.41 5.42 2.43
N VAL A 104 5.41 4.56 2.21
CA VAL A 104 4.53 4.04 3.27
C VAL A 104 4.83 2.56 3.46
N ASP A 105 5.12 2.17 4.71
CA ASP A 105 5.19 0.75 5.09
C ASP A 105 3.77 0.20 5.26
N LEU A 106 3.31 -0.54 4.25
CA LEU A 106 1.97 -1.13 4.20
C LEU A 106 1.83 -2.37 5.09
N GLY A 107 2.93 -2.89 5.65
CA GLY A 107 2.92 -3.96 6.65
C GLY A 107 2.30 -3.53 7.99
N LYS A 108 2.28 -2.23 8.29
CA LYS A 108 1.71 -1.66 9.51
C LYS A 108 0.18 -1.62 9.53
N TYR A 109 -0.46 -1.62 8.34
CA TYR A 109 -1.92 -1.47 8.20
C TYR A 109 -2.60 -2.83 8.08
N SER A 110 -3.59 -3.05 8.94
CA SER A 110 -4.39 -4.28 8.95
C SER A 110 -5.51 -4.24 7.92
N LEU A 111 -5.96 -5.42 7.55
CA LEU A 111 -7.16 -5.60 6.75
C LEU A 111 -8.45 -5.69 7.60
N THR A 112 -8.34 -5.85 8.93
CA THR A 112 -9.48 -6.16 9.81
C THR A 112 -10.54 -5.05 9.82
N THR A 113 -10.09 -3.78 9.74
CA THR A 113 -10.98 -2.60 9.80
C THR A 113 -11.43 -2.12 8.42
N LEU A 114 -10.95 -2.75 7.35
CA LEU A 114 -11.20 -2.29 5.99
C LEU A 114 -12.42 -2.94 5.34
N GLU A 115 -13.21 -2.13 4.64
CA GLU A 115 -14.27 -2.54 3.73
C GLU A 115 -13.68 -2.94 2.36
N SER A 116 -12.69 -2.19 1.88
CA SER A 116 -12.05 -2.46 0.61
C SER A 116 -10.64 -1.87 0.52
N VAL A 117 -9.84 -2.51 -0.33
CA VAL A 117 -8.55 -2.01 -0.82
C VAL A 117 -8.67 -1.84 -2.33
N SER A 118 -8.41 -0.62 -2.82
CA SER A 118 -8.56 -0.31 -4.25
C SER A 118 -7.29 0.32 -4.79
N LEU A 119 -6.91 -0.08 -6.00
CA LEU A 119 -5.79 0.51 -6.75
C LEU A 119 -6.32 1.23 -7.98
N PHE A 120 -5.95 2.50 -8.12
CA PHE A 120 -6.28 3.33 -9.28
C PHE A 120 -4.99 3.75 -9.99
N ASN A 121 -4.92 3.48 -11.29
CA ASN A 121 -3.86 3.98 -12.16
C ASN A 121 -4.25 5.33 -12.81
N ALA A 122 -5.52 5.53 -13.14
CA ALA A 122 -6.11 6.84 -13.41
C ALA A 122 -6.52 7.54 -12.10
N ASN A 123 -6.98 8.78 -12.18
CA ASN A 123 -7.67 9.41 -11.05
C ASN A 123 -9.09 8.84 -10.93
N LYS A 124 -9.65 8.87 -9.72
CA LYS A 124 -11.08 8.62 -9.54
C LYS A 124 -11.92 9.64 -10.32
N THR A 125 -13.15 9.26 -10.66
CA THR A 125 -14.13 10.16 -11.25
C THR A 125 -15.02 10.85 -10.22
N GLU A 126 -14.67 10.71 -8.93
CA GLU A 126 -15.37 11.36 -7.82
C GLU A 126 -15.11 12.87 -7.81
N MET A 127 -16.17 13.69 -7.70
CA MET A 127 -16.03 15.14 -7.75
C MET A 127 -15.40 15.75 -6.48
N LEU A 128 -15.51 15.08 -5.33
CA LEU A 128 -15.01 15.57 -4.03
C LEU A 128 -13.59 15.09 -3.71
N MET A 129 -12.72 14.96 -4.70
CA MET A 129 -11.31 14.65 -4.49
C MET A 129 -10.55 15.84 -3.91
N SER A 130 -9.63 15.60 -2.97
CA SER A 130 -8.64 16.61 -2.53
C SER A 130 -7.59 16.86 -3.61
N ALA A 131 -6.94 18.00 -3.59
CA ALA A 131 -5.90 18.33 -4.59
C ALA A 131 -4.73 17.35 -4.55
N SER A 132 -4.36 16.81 -3.37
CA SER A 132 -3.30 15.80 -3.24
C SER A 132 -3.64 14.47 -3.90
N GLU A 133 -4.92 14.11 -4.08
CA GLU A 133 -5.31 12.87 -4.77
C GLU A 133 -4.95 12.90 -6.27
N TYR A 134 -4.76 14.08 -6.86
CA TYR A 134 -4.30 14.25 -8.25
C TYR A 134 -2.77 14.19 -8.40
N ALA A 135 -2.02 14.18 -7.29
CA ALA A 135 -0.56 14.35 -7.30
C ALA A 135 0.24 13.03 -7.38
N SER A 136 -0.41 11.87 -7.44
CA SER A 136 0.26 10.56 -7.45
C SER A 136 0.10 9.85 -8.79
N ALA A 137 1.09 9.08 -9.21
CA ALA A 137 1.04 8.32 -10.47
C ALA A 137 0.03 7.17 -10.40
N SER A 138 0.06 6.42 -9.31
CA SER A 138 -0.96 5.43 -8.95
C SER A 138 -1.43 5.69 -7.52
N THR A 139 -2.64 5.25 -7.20
CA THR A 139 -3.25 5.57 -5.91
C THR A 139 -3.89 4.33 -5.30
N VAL A 140 -3.50 4.01 -4.07
CA VAL A 140 -4.12 2.98 -3.25
C VAL A 140 -5.10 3.65 -2.30
N TYR A 141 -6.36 3.24 -2.31
CA TYR A 141 -7.37 3.67 -1.36
C TYR A 141 -7.72 2.53 -0.41
N LEU A 142 -7.62 2.83 0.87
CA LEU A 142 -8.05 2.01 1.97
C LEU A 142 -9.35 2.60 2.49
N LYS A 143 -10.44 1.86 2.38
CA LYS A 143 -11.75 2.31 2.85
C LYS A 143 -12.08 1.57 4.12
N THR A 144 -12.33 2.31 5.20
CA THR A 144 -12.73 1.74 6.49
C THR A 144 -14.15 1.20 6.43
N HIS A 145 -14.37 0.03 7.02
CA HIS A 145 -15.68 -0.57 7.16
C HIS A 145 -16.54 0.26 8.13
N ARG A 146 -17.72 0.70 7.67
CA ARG A 146 -18.71 1.30 8.56
C ARG A 146 -19.61 0.19 9.10
N PRO A 147 -19.59 -0.05 10.42
CA PRO A 147 -20.40 -1.11 11.01
C PRO A 147 -21.89 -0.80 10.85
N ASP A 148 -22.72 -1.83 10.78
CA ASP A 148 -24.18 -1.76 10.70
C ASP A 148 -24.86 -2.21 12.01
N SER A 149 -24.12 -2.90 12.87
CA SER A 149 -24.62 -3.54 14.07
C SER A 149 -23.64 -3.39 15.24
N THR A 150 -24.12 -3.71 16.45
CA THR A 150 -23.25 -3.81 17.62
C THR A 150 -22.69 -5.22 17.69
N SER A 151 -21.38 -5.33 17.72
CA SER A 151 -20.68 -6.61 17.81
C SER A 151 -19.36 -6.47 18.55
N LEU A 152 -18.91 -7.56 19.13
CA LEU A 152 -17.57 -7.70 19.71
C LEU A 152 -16.95 -8.97 19.13
N SER A 153 -15.78 -8.86 18.55
CA SER A 153 -15.01 -10.04 18.15
C SER A 153 -13.65 -10.04 18.80
N ALA A 154 -13.19 -11.23 19.20
CA ALA A 154 -11.85 -11.46 19.70
C ALA A 154 -11.23 -12.61 18.92
N SER A 155 -9.96 -12.48 18.55
CA SER A 155 -9.22 -13.50 17.82
C SER A 155 -7.85 -13.72 18.41
N TYR A 156 -7.39 -14.97 18.31
CA TYR A 156 -6.03 -15.34 18.62
C TYR A 156 -5.50 -16.25 17.52
N ALA A 157 -4.29 -15.96 17.04
CA ALA A 157 -3.59 -16.77 16.06
C ALA A 157 -2.21 -17.16 16.59
N TYR A 158 -1.85 -18.41 16.29
CA TYR A 158 -0.50 -18.95 16.48
C TYR A 158 0.02 -19.43 15.13
N SER A 159 1.25 -19.03 14.78
CA SER A 159 1.85 -19.44 13.51
C SER A 159 3.36 -19.69 13.65
N SER A 160 3.96 -20.19 12.56
CA SER A 160 5.40 -20.49 12.49
C SER A 160 6.26 -19.35 13.05
N PHE A 161 7.46 -19.68 13.50
CA PHE A 161 8.44 -18.76 14.09
C PHE A 161 7.97 -18.15 15.41
N HIS A 162 7.26 -18.94 16.22
CA HIS A 162 6.70 -18.54 17.52
C HIS A 162 5.91 -17.23 17.42
N THR A 163 5.07 -17.14 16.39
CA THR A 163 4.27 -15.95 16.14
C THR A 163 2.92 -16.04 16.86
N HIS A 164 2.65 -15.07 17.71
CA HIS A 164 1.40 -14.89 18.45
C HIS A 164 0.74 -13.60 17.99
N LYS A 165 -0.54 -13.67 17.61
CA LYS A 165 -1.36 -12.50 17.28
C LYS A 165 -2.64 -12.53 18.08
N ALA A 166 -2.95 -11.46 18.80
CA ALA A 166 -4.22 -11.28 19.49
C ALA A 166 -4.87 -10.00 18.98
N ALA A 167 -6.16 -10.05 18.66
CA ALA A 167 -6.90 -8.87 18.24
C ALA A 167 -8.32 -8.87 18.81
N ALA A 168 -8.85 -7.67 19.05
CA ALA A 168 -10.22 -7.44 19.46
C ALA A 168 -10.81 -6.28 18.68
N THR A 169 -11.98 -6.50 18.08
CA THR A 169 -12.72 -5.49 17.34
C THR A 169 -14.08 -5.29 17.97
N PHE A 170 -14.42 -4.06 18.31
CA PHE A 170 -15.72 -3.67 18.84
C PHE A 170 -16.40 -2.72 17.87
N SER A 171 -17.66 -2.97 17.57
CA SER A 171 -18.52 -2.05 16.83
C SER A 171 -19.76 -1.69 17.64
N TYR A 172 -20.20 -0.44 17.52
CA TYR A 172 -21.43 0.02 18.15
C TYR A 172 -22.31 0.69 17.09
N LYS A 173 -23.40 -0.03 16.73
CA LYS A 173 -24.34 0.40 15.68
C LYS A 173 -23.57 0.82 14.41
N ASN A 174 -23.96 1.95 13.84
CA ASN A 174 -23.32 2.53 12.66
C ASN A 174 -22.43 3.75 12.97
N TRP A 175 -22.01 3.89 14.23
CA TRP A 175 -21.30 5.11 14.69
C TRP A 175 -19.86 4.86 15.15
N LEU A 176 -19.50 3.67 15.67
CA LEU A 176 -18.17 3.46 16.25
C LEU A 176 -17.62 2.10 15.85
N LEU A 177 -16.38 2.11 15.40
CA LEU A 177 -15.52 0.93 15.21
C LEU A 177 -14.24 1.16 16.01
N LEU A 178 -13.89 0.20 16.85
CA LEU A 178 -12.64 0.16 17.61
C LEU A 178 -11.95 -1.16 17.31
N ASP A 179 -10.66 -1.14 16.98
CA ASP A 179 -9.82 -2.31 16.75
C ASP A 179 -8.52 -2.18 17.52
N ALA A 180 -8.14 -3.23 18.24
CA ALA A 180 -6.86 -3.30 18.93
C ALA A 180 -6.19 -4.64 18.63
N ALA A 181 -4.90 -4.61 18.30
CA ALA A 181 -4.14 -5.81 17.97
C ALA A 181 -2.73 -5.78 18.55
N TYR A 182 -2.28 -6.94 18.99
CA TYR A 182 -0.92 -7.16 19.45
C TYR A 182 -0.32 -8.36 18.69
N THR A 183 0.92 -8.21 18.22
CA THR A 183 1.67 -9.28 17.58
C THR A 183 3.04 -9.39 18.21
N SER A 184 3.47 -10.62 18.50
CA SER A 184 4.83 -10.94 18.93
C SER A 184 5.33 -12.15 18.14
N SER A 185 6.55 -12.08 17.64
CA SER A 185 7.20 -13.19 16.92
C SER A 185 8.68 -13.19 17.24
N GLU A 186 9.28 -14.38 17.35
CA GLU A 186 10.73 -14.54 17.34
C GLU A 186 11.31 -14.30 15.95
N GLY A 187 10.52 -14.61 14.92
CA GLY A 187 10.80 -14.28 13.53
C GLY A 187 11.95 -15.06 12.89
N ASP A 188 12.68 -15.88 13.65
CA ASP A 188 13.82 -16.63 13.14
C ASP A 188 13.35 -17.76 12.22
N TYR A 189 13.97 -17.86 11.02
CA TYR A 189 13.58 -18.86 10.03
C TYR A 189 14.78 -19.47 9.31
N PRO A 190 14.70 -20.76 8.90
CA PRO A 190 15.73 -21.40 8.09
C PRO A 190 15.71 -20.85 6.66
N PHE A 191 16.89 -20.74 6.06
CA PHE A 191 17.06 -20.38 4.65
C PHE A 191 18.24 -21.11 4.03
N GLU A 192 18.22 -21.25 2.70
CA GLU A 192 19.34 -21.72 1.89
C GLU A 192 20.08 -20.51 1.33
N TYR A 193 21.40 -20.61 1.27
CA TYR A 193 22.28 -19.54 0.87
C TYR A 193 23.26 -20.03 -0.19
N HIS A 194 23.18 -19.44 -1.37
CA HIS A 194 24.02 -19.76 -2.50
C HIS A 194 24.77 -18.51 -2.95
N THR A 195 26.08 -18.55 -2.88
CA THR A 195 26.96 -17.50 -3.40
C THR A 195 28.12 -18.10 -4.18
N GLU A 196 28.91 -17.25 -4.80
CA GLU A 196 30.20 -17.66 -5.41
C GLU A 196 31.20 -18.24 -4.42
N TYR A 197 30.99 -18.07 -3.09
CA TYR A 197 31.91 -18.49 -2.04
C TYR A 197 31.47 -19.71 -1.28
N GLU A 198 30.15 -19.93 -1.11
CA GLU A 198 29.62 -21.07 -0.36
C GLU A 198 28.16 -21.38 -0.72
N ASP A 199 27.84 -22.67 -0.62
CA ASP A 199 26.50 -23.21 -0.60
C ASP A 199 26.22 -23.76 0.78
N THR A 200 25.30 -23.18 1.53
CA THR A 200 25.01 -23.57 2.90
C THR A 200 23.59 -23.28 3.32
N THR A 201 23.19 -23.85 4.44
CA THR A 201 21.92 -23.53 5.10
C THR A 201 22.20 -22.73 6.37
N GLY A 202 21.34 -21.79 6.68
CA GLY A 202 21.46 -20.97 7.88
C GLY A 202 20.12 -20.69 8.52
N THR A 203 20.17 -20.02 9.67
CA THR A 203 18.98 -19.45 10.32
C THR A 203 19.06 -17.95 10.27
N ARG A 204 18.04 -17.34 9.68
CA ARG A 204 17.85 -15.89 9.67
C ARG A 204 17.46 -15.45 11.06
N ARG A 205 18.39 -14.84 11.80
CA ARG A 205 18.21 -14.33 13.16
C ARG A 205 17.91 -12.85 13.15
N ASN A 206 17.60 -12.29 14.33
CA ASN A 206 17.30 -10.88 14.52
C ASN A 206 16.14 -10.40 13.62
N SER A 207 15.13 -11.25 13.44
CA SER A 207 13.91 -10.97 12.68
C SER A 207 12.69 -10.88 13.59
N ASP A 208 12.92 -10.78 14.90
CA ASP A 208 11.90 -10.67 15.92
C ASP A 208 11.12 -9.37 15.79
N ILE A 209 9.85 -9.43 16.16
CA ILE A 209 8.99 -8.25 16.21
C ILE A 209 8.02 -8.31 17.38
N LYS A 210 7.82 -7.16 18.02
CA LYS A 210 6.68 -6.90 18.91
C LYS A 210 6.00 -5.65 18.40
N MET A 211 4.70 -5.71 18.14
CA MET A 211 3.93 -4.56 17.68
C MET A 211 2.55 -4.51 18.33
N PHE A 212 2.13 -3.30 18.64
CA PHE A 212 0.81 -2.97 19.14
C PHE A 212 0.18 -1.95 18.20
N ARG A 213 -1.12 -2.12 17.92
CA ARG A 213 -1.91 -1.18 17.12
C ARG A 213 -3.28 -0.99 17.76
N ILE A 214 -3.75 0.24 17.72
CA ILE A 214 -5.13 0.58 18.06
C ILE A 214 -5.67 1.58 17.03
N GLU A 215 -6.88 1.32 16.56
CA GLU A 215 -7.61 2.15 15.60
C GLU A 215 -9.00 2.45 16.13
N THR A 216 -9.46 3.68 15.93
CA THR A 216 -10.81 4.09 16.27
C THR A 216 -11.41 4.88 15.12
N CYS A 217 -12.56 4.45 14.62
CA CYS A 217 -13.35 5.17 13.64
C CYS A 217 -14.71 5.52 14.23
N ALA A 218 -15.06 6.81 14.19
CA ALA A 218 -16.37 7.29 14.58
C ALA A 218 -17.06 8.00 13.41
N PHE A 219 -18.35 7.71 13.23
CA PHE A 219 -19.19 8.23 12.16
C PHE A 219 -20.38 8.97 12.74
N TRP A 220 -20.54 10.25 12.46
CA TRP A 220 -21.64 11.03 12.96
C TRP A 220 -22.10 12.07 11.94
N LYS A 221 -23.34 11.92 11.42
CA LYS A 221 -23.88 12.76 10.33
C LYS A 221 -22.88 12.85 9.18
N GLY A 222 -22.45 13.98 8.73
CA GLY A 222 -21.44 14.17 7.68
C GLY A 222 -19.98 13.99 8.12
N PHE A 223 -19.73 13.71 9.41
CA PHE A 223 -18.38 13.59 9.97
C PHE A 223 -17.91 12.14 10.05
N GLN A 224 -16.63 11.94 9.72
CA GLN A 224 -15.89 10.71 9.99
C GLN A 224 -14.58 11.08 10.68
N TRP A 225 -14.40 10.57 11.89
CA TRP A 225 -13.18 10.73 12.67
C TRP A 225 -12.45 9.40 12.73
N HIS A 226 -11.14 9.41 12.39
CA HIS A 226 -10.30 8.22 12.43
C HIS A 226 -9.00 8.54 13.19
N THR A 227 -8.71 7.75 14.21
CA THR A 227 -7.47 7.84 14.99
C THR A 227 -6.75 6.50 14.96
N TYR A 228 -5.45 6.55 14.80
CA TYR A 228 -4.56 5.41 14.68
C TYR A 228 -3.34 5.61 15.56
N TYR A 229 -2.97 4.57 16.30
CA TYR A 229 -1.71 4.48 17.02
C TYR A 229 -1.05 3.13 16.77
N PHE A 230 0.24 3.17 16.50
CA PHE A 230 1.10 2.01 16.28
C PHE A 230 2.40 2.19 17.04
N ASP A 231 2.84 1.13 17.72
CA ASP A 231 4.14 1.05 18.40
C ASP A 231 4.77 -0.30 18.07
N SER A 232 6.03 -0.32 17.65
CA SER A 232 6.74 -1.55 17.36
C SER A 232 8.21 -1.49 17.75
N GLN A 233 8.73 -2.67 18.07
CA GLN A 233 10.15 -2.95 18.21
C GLN A 233 10.47 -4.15 17.35
N ARG A 234 11.50 -4.04 16.50
CA ARG A 234 11.90 -5.13 15.59
C ARG A 234 13.40 -5.24 15.43
N GLY A 235 13.87 -6.46 15.19
CA GLY A 235 15.18 -6.74 14.68
C GLY A 235 15.27 -6.46 13.18
N LEU A 236 16.44 -6.05 12.72
CA LEU A 236 16.74 -5.83 11.32
C LEU A 236 17.96 -6.68 10.95
N PRO A 237 17.75 -7.85 10.33
CA PRO A 237 18.84 -8.80 10.12
C PRO A 237 19.85 -8.39 9.04
N GLY A 238 19.70 -7.27 8.38
CA GLY A 238 20.60 -6.83 7.31
C GLY A 238 20.68 -7.80 6.12
N GLY A 239 21.38 -7.44 5.05
CA GLY A 239 21.67 -8.33 3.91
C GLY A 239 22.79 -9.31 4.21
N ILE A 240 22.74 -10.52 3.63
CA ILE A 240 23.82 -11.50 3.74
C ILE A 240 24.96 -11.06 2.80
N VAL A 241 26.19 -10.97 3.31
CA VAL A 241 27.34 -10.47 2.55
C VAL A 241 28.02 -11.62 1.78
N ARG A 242 29.28 -11.88 1.91
CA ARG A 242 30.02 -12.87 1.11
C ARG A 242 29.83 -14.29 1.60
N ARG A 243 30.01 -14.50 2.91
CA ARG A 243 29.85 -15.78 3.61
C ARG A 243 28.91 -15.59 4.78
N LEU A 244 28.26 -16.67 5.21
CA LEU A 244 27.39 -16.61 6.37
C LEU A 244 28.16 -16.18 7.63
N SER A 245 29.41 -16.65 7.77
CA SER A 245 30.34 -16.25 8.88
C SER A 245 30.68 -14.77 8.90
N ASP A 246 30.65 -14.10 7.73
CA ASP A 246 30.96 -12.68 7.58
C ASP A 246 29.73 -11.79 7.71
N THR A 247 28.55 -12.39 7.94
CA THR A 247 27.27 -11.69 8.01
C THR A 247 26.95 -11.35 9.47
N TYR A 248 26.80 -10.05 9.74
CA TYR A 248 26.39 -9.54 11.05
C TYR A 248 24.87 -9.46 11.11
N THR A 249 24.24 -10.49 11.68
CA THR A 249 22.76 -10.61 11.68
C THR A 249 22.10 -9.95 12.89
N ASP A 250 22.83 -9.70 13.98
CA ASP A 250 22.27 -9.26 15.25
C ASP A 250 22.47 -7.76 15.53
N VAL A 251 22.81 -6.98 14.51
CA VAL A 251 23.31 -5.61 14.68
C VAL A 251 22.26 -4.53 14.56
N GLY A 252 21.18 -4.76 13.80
CA GLY A 252 20.16 -3.75 13.52
C GLY A 252 18.94 -3.87 14.44
N ARG A 253 18.52 -2.77 15.05
CA ARG A 253 17.25 -2.68 15.80
C ARG A 253 16.50 -1.42 15.43
N GLU A 254 15.16 -1.52 15.38
CA GLU A 254 14.29 -0.39 15.07
C GLU A 254 13.12 -0.33 16.06
N TRP A 255 12.83 0.87 16.53
CA TRP A 255 11.64 1.23 17.30
C TRP A 255 10.87 2.27 16.50
N ASP A 256 9.60 2.03 16.31
CA ASP A 256 8.77 2.83 15.41
C ASP A 256 7.42 3.12 16.09
N ARG A 257 7.06 4.41 16.21
CA ARG A 257 5.79 4.88 16.74
C ARG A 257 5.14 5.80 15.75
N ASN A 258 3.90 5.50 15.42
CA ASN A 258 3.12 6.31 14.52
C ASN A 258 1.79 6.66 15.19
N PHE A 259 1.44 7.92 15.18
CA PHE A 259 0.15 8.40 15.62
C PHE A 259 -0.43 9.33 14.57
N PHE A 260 -1.68 9.15 14.22
CA PHE A 260 -2.43 10.17 13.52
C PHE A 260 -3.87 10.25 14.00
N SER A 261 -4.44 11.44 13.87
CA SER A 261 -5.87 11.70 14.02
C SER A 261 -6.34 12.54 12.85
N GLN A 262 -7.39 12.08 12.17
CA GLN A 262 -7.97 12.77 11.02
C GLN A 262 -9.48 12.91 11.18
N LEU A 263 -10.00 14.05 10.71
CA LEU A 263 -11.41 14.36 10.66
C LEU A 263 -11.77 14.74 9.23
N THR A 264 -12.78 14.08 8.69
CA THR A 264 -13.38 14.42 7.40
C THR A 264 -14.82 14.82 7.61
N TRP A 265 -15.24 15.93 7.02
CA TRP A 265 -16.62 16.34 6.93
C TRP A 265 -17.06 16.38 5.48
N ARG A 266 -18.25 15.86 5.19
CA ARG A 266 -18.90 15.90 3.86
C ARG A 266 -20.35 16.27 4.03
N GLU A 267 -20.83 17.16 3.16
CA GLU A 267 -22.22 17.61 3.13
C GLU A 267 -22.64 17.95 1.70
N GLN A 268 -23.90 17.77 1.41
CA GLN A 268 -24.49 18.07 0.10
C GLN A 268 -25.70 19.00 0.25
N TYR A 269 -25.70 20.11 -0.46
CA TYR A 269 -26.74 21.12 -0.50
C TYR A 269 -27.27 21.24 -1.95
N GLY A 270 -28.26 20.44 -2.31
CA GLY A 270 -28.72 20.37 -3.69
C GLY A 270 -27.60 19.89 -4.63
N ASP A 271 -27.23 20.71 -5.59
CA ASP A 271 -26.17 20.44 -6.56
C ASP A 271 -24.76 20.78 -6.06
N LEU A 272 -24.66 21.47 -4.91
CA LEU A 272 -23.40 21.80 -4.28
C LEU A 272 -23.01 20.71 -3.30
N SER A 273 -21.79 20.17 -3.45
CA SER A 273 -21.19 19.19 -2.53
C SER A 273 -19.92 19.79 -1.93
N LEU A 274 -19.74 19.63 -0.63
CA LEU A 274 -18.60 20.16 0.11
C LEU A 274 -17.90 19.05 0.87
N ARG A 275 -16.58 19.14 0.97
CA ARG A 275 -15.73 18.28 1.81
C ARG A 275 -14.65 19.12 2.48
N ALA A 276 -14.42 18.86 3.76
CA ALA A 276 -13.30 19.41 4.51
C ALA A 276 -12.54 18.30 5.23
N ILE A 277 -11.22 18.43 5.31
CA ILE A 277 -10.33 17.45 5.95
C ILE A 277 -9.38 18.20 6.87
N GLY A 278 -9.16 17.65 8.08
CA GLY A 278 -8.09 18.01 8.97
C GLY A 278 -7.36 16.78 9.44
N LYS A 279 -6.02 16.81 9.50
CA LYS A 279 -5.19 15.70 9.99
C LYS A 279 -3.98 16.20 10.75
N TYR A 280 -3.67 15.55 11.85
CA TYR A 280 -2.40 15.66 12.56
C TYR A 280 -1.71 14.30 12.60
N THR A 281 -0.40 14.29 12.36
CA THR A 281 0.45 13.09 12.44
C THR A 281 1.67 13.37 13.30
N ASN A 282 2.09 12.38 14.07
CA ASN A 282 3.31 12.41 14.87
C ASN A 282 4.00 11.04 14.77
N ASP A 283 5.17 11.02 14.15
CA ASP A 283 5.95 9.81 13.91
C ASP A 283 7.30 9.91 14.59
N TYR A 284 7.70 8.80 15.21
CA TYR A 284 9.02 8.63 15.82
C TYR A 284 9.65 7.33 15.32
N LEU A 285 10.89 7.43 14.86
CA LEU A 285 11.71 6.30 14.45
C LEU A 285 13.05 6.37 15.18
N HIS A 286 13.43 5.27 15.83
CA HIS A 286 14.76 5.09 16.37
C HIS A 286 15.40 3.87 15.70
N TYR A 287 16.51 4.08 15.01
CA TYR A 287 17.32 3.05 14.38
C TYR A 287 18.67 2.96 15.08
N ARG A 288 19.07 1.73 15.47
CA ARG A 288 20.37 1.45 16.03
C ARG A 288 21.02 0.30 15.27
N SER A 289 22.31 0.44 14.96
CA SER A 289 23.16 -0.64 14.43
C SER A 289 24.46 -0.68 15.20
N ASP A 290 24.74 -1.85 15.79
CA ASP A 290 25.91 -2.10 16.65
C ASP A 290 26.90 -3.01 15.90
N TYR A 291 27.45 -2.53 14.78
CA TYR A 291 28.50 -3.24 14.06
C TYR A 291 29.77 -3.35 14.91
N PRO A 292 30.59 -4.42 14.76
CA PRO A 292 31.88 -4.51 15.43
C PRO A 292 32.78 -3.27 15.24
N GLU A 293 33.58 -2.93 16.22
CA GLU A 293 34.40 -1.70 16.26
C GLU A 293 35.34 -1.52 15.05
N ASN A 294 35.69 -2.59 14.35
CA ASN A 294 36.49 -2.56 13.13
C ASN A 294 35.70 -2.11 11.88
N ILE A 295 34.39 -1.98 11.98
CA ILE A 295 33.54 -1.48 10.91
C ILE A 295 33.07 -0.08 11.30
N SER A 296 33.48 0.93 10.53
CA SER A 296 33.28 2.35 10.86
C SER A 296 31.85 2.88 10.81
N VAL A 297 30.82 2.01 10.67
CA VAL A 297 29.43 2.41 10.52
C VAL A 297 28.62 2.00 11.75
N HIS A 298 28.68 2.83 12.79
CA HIS A 298 27.74 2.75 13.90
C HIS A 298 26.64 3.78 13.73
N SER A 299 25.39 3.36 13.84
CA SER A 299 24.24 4.25 13.79
C SER A 299 23.42 4.11 15.07
N ASN A 300 23.05 5.23 15.66
CA ASN A 300 22.11 5.30 16.77
C ASN A 300 21.30 6.58 16.60
N ASN A 301 20.40 6.55 15.62
CA ASN A 301 19.74 7.75 15.12
C ASN A 301 18.26 7.76 15.49
N LYS A 302 17.80 8.89 15.98
CA LYS A 302 16.40 9.15 16.33
C LYS A 302 15.84 10.19 15.38
N TYR A 303 14.71 9.89 14.80
CA TYR A 303 13.98 10.76 13.88
C TYR A 303 12.62 11.07 14.48
N HIS A 304 12.24 12.31 14.45
CA HIS A 304 10.91 12.76 14.87
C HIS A 304 10.32 13.64 13.77
N GLN A 305 9.11 13.33 13.38
CA GLN A 305 8.38 13.99 12.31
C GLN A 305 6.98 14.35 12.78
N GLN A 306 6.55 15.56 12.47
CA GLN A 306 5.16 15.99 12.63
C GLN A 306 4.59 16.46 11.30
N ASP A 307 3.27 16.33 11.18
CA ASP A 307 2.56 16.70 9.96
C ASP A 307 1.18 17.27 10.31
N ILE A 308 0.87 18.45 9.79
CA ILE A 308 -0.45 19.06 9.89
C ILE A 308 -0.96 19.26 8.46
N TYR A 309 -2.12 18.69 8.18
CA TYR A 309 -2.75 18.75 6.86
C TYR A 309 -4.17 19.25 6.95
N GLY A 310 -4.54 20.18 6.07
CA GLY A 310 -5.87 20.68 5.87
C GLY A 310 -6.24 20.69 4.39
N ALA A 311 -7.47 20.30 4.05
CA ALA A 311 -7.99 20.39 2.69
C ALA A 311 -9.45 20.80 2.68
N ALA A 312 -9.85 21.55 1.66
CA ALA A 312 -11.22 21.93 1.39
C ALA A 312 -11.54 21.70 -0.09
N THR A 313 -12.66 21.06 -0.38
CA THR A 313 -13.15 20.78 -1.74
C THR A 313 -14.59 21.22 -1.85
N GLY A 314 -14.90 21.98 -2.90
CA GLY A 314 -16.24 22.32 -3.32
C GLY A 314 -16.50 21.80 -4.73
N ALA A 315 -17.64 21.17 -4.95
CA ALA A 315 -18.05 20.66 -6.25
C ALA A 315 -19.50 21.06 -6.56
N TYR A 316 -19.74 21.51 -7.76
CA TYR A 316 -21.07 21.90 -8.21
C TYR A 316 -21.44 21.14 -9.49
N ARG A 317 -22.65 20.57 -9.52
CA ARG A 317 -23.19 19.84 -10.67
C ARG A 317 -24.29 20.67 -11.33
N PHE A 318 -24.24 20.77 -12.66
CA PHE A 318 -25.27 21.42 -13.47
C PHE A 318 -25.61 20.54 -14.69
N GLY A 319 -26.66 19.75 -14.53
CA GLY A 319 -27.05 18.74 -15.51
C GLY A 319 -25.97 17.67 -15.71
N ASP A 320 -25.52 17.50 -16.95
CA ASP A 320 -24.48 16.54 -17.34
C ASP A 320 -23.06 17.02 -17.01
N PHE A 321 -22.90 18.28 -16.63
CA PHE A 321 -21.62 18.88 -16.31
C PHE A 321 -21.40 19.00 -14.80
N GLY A 322 -20.14 18.99 -14.40
CA GLY A 322 -19.74 19.28 -13.03
C GLY A 322 -18.38 19.98 -13.00
N VAL A 323 -18.18 20.78 -11.98
CA VAL A 323 -16.90 21.46 -11.71
C VAL A 323 -16.54 21.24 -10.26
N SER A 324 -15.26 21.00 -9.98
CA SER A 324 -14.72 20.88 -8.63
C SER A 324 -13.47 21.73 -8.47
N VAL A 325 -13.36 22.36 -7.32
CA VAL A 325 -12.16 23.09 -6.89
C VAL A 325 -11.75 22.56 -5.54
N SER A 326 -10.47 22.22 -5.38
CA SER A 326 -9.89 21.77 -4.13
C SER A 326 -8.61 22.53 -3.81
N SER A 327 -8.40 22.84 -2.54
CA SER A 327 -7.15 23.44 -2.05
C SER A 327 -6.70 22.70 -0.80
N ASP A 328 -5.42 22.30 -0.81
CA ASP A 328 -4.75 21.58 0.27
C ASP A 328 -3.55 22.37 0.77
N LEU A 329 -3.37 22.38 2.07
CA LEU A 329 -2.18 22.92 2.71
C LEU A 329 -1.62 21.89 3.68
N ARG A 330 -0.30 21.70 3.63
CA ARG A 330 0.41 20.80 4.49
C ARG A 330 1.68 21.45 5.02
N TRP A 331 1.84 21.37 6.32
CA TRP A 331 3.09 21.64 7.00
C TRP A 331 3.63 20.31 7.54
N SER A 332 4.91 20.02 7.29
CA SER A 332 5.59 18.84 7.82
C SER A 332 7.00 19.20 8.24
N ASP A 333 7.48 18.63 9.35
CA ASP A 333 8.84 18.85 9.84
C ASP A 333 9.62 17.54 9.98
N LEU A 334 10.91 17.67 10.19
CA LEU A 334 11.82 16.56 10.51
C LEU A 334 12.92 17.07 11.43
N THR A 335 13.10 16.37 12.55
CA THR A 335 14.27 16.48 13.41
C THR A 335 15.01 15.13 13.45
N CYS A 336 16.33 15.19 13.57
CA CYS A 336 17.18 14.01 13.66
C CYS A 336 18.43 14.35 14.48
N ASP A 337 18.93 13.39 15.25
CA ASP A 337 20.19 13.51 16.02
C ASP A 337 21.45 13.13 15.22
N VAL A 338 21.33 12.87 13.93
CA VAL A 338 22.48 12.65 13.03
C VAL A 338 23.36 13.90 13.00
N LYS A 339 24.67 13.68 13.14
CA LYS A 339 25.67 14.77 13.15
C LYS A 339 25.51 15.69 11.93
N ASN A 340 25.47 17.01 12.18
CA ASN A 340 25.29 18.07 11.18
C ASN A 340 23.91 18.11 10.49
N PHE A 341 22.94 17.33 10.95
CA PHE A 341 21.56 17.50 10.52
C PHE A 341 20.99 18.80 11.10
N HIS A 342 20.30 19.56 10.27
CA HIS A 342 19.61 20.78 10.69
C HIS A 342 18.11 20.57 10.62
N TYR A 343 17.39 20.99 11.65
CA TYR A 343 15.93 21.03 11.63
C TYR A 343 15.40 21.58 10.30
N VAL A 344 14.44 20.89 9.72
CA VAL A 344 13.80 21.29 8.47
C VAL A 344 12.30 21.16 8.59
N TYR A 345 11.59 22.17 8.05
CA TYR A 345 10.16 22.03 7.79
C TYR A 345 9.84 22.38 6.35
N ARG A 346 8.77 21.74 5.85
CA ARG A 346 8.26 21.88 4.48
C ARG A 346 6.84 22.41 4.51
N LEU A 347 6.58 23.40 3.66
CA LEU A 347 5.24 23.85 3.31
C LEU A 347 4.90 23.35 1.91
N ASP A 348 3.81 22.59 1.79
CA ASP A 348 3.32 22.02 0.54
C ASP A 348 1.89 22.48 0.33
N SER A 349 1.65 23.27 -0.70
CA SER A 349 0.32 23.72 -1.11
C SER A 349 -0.05 23.17 -2.48
N LYS A 350 -1.28 22.70 -2.60
CA LYS A 350 -1.84 22.18 -3.85
C LYS A 350 -3.21 22.79 -4.09
N THR A 351 -3.47 23.14 -5.34
CA THR A 351 -4.80 23.58 -5.76
C THR A 351 -5.16 22.90 -7.06
N SER A 352 -6.32 22.26 -7.10
CA SER A 352 -6.83 21.59 -8.29
C SER A 352 -8.14 22.19 -8.76
N VAL A 353 -8.32 22.21 -10.07
CA VAL A 353 -9.58 22.50 -10.74
C VAL A 353 -9.89 21.34 -11.67
N SER A 354 -11.10 20.80 -11.58
CA SER A 354 -11.52 19.66 -12.36
C SER A 354 -12.88 19.92 -13.00
N ALA A 355 -13.05 19.49 -14.25
CA ALA A 355 -14.30 19.53 -15.00
C ALA A 355 -14.72 18.11 -15.34
N PHE A 356 -16.01 17.84 -15.24
CA PHE A 356 -16.65 16.55 -15.45
C PHE A 356 -17.78 16.69 -16.46
N TYR A 357 -17.91 15.72 -17.35
CA TYR A 357 -19.04 15.59 -18.26
C TYR A 357 -19.49 14.14 -18.29
N ASN A 358 -20.78 13.90 -17.99
CA ASN A 358 -21.38 12.58 -17.95
C ASN A 358 -22.69 12.59 -18.74
N HIS A 359 -22.71 11.93 -19.91
CA HIS A 359 -23.91 11.83 -20.72
C HIS A 359 -23.95 10.49 -21.47
N ARG A 360 -25.05 9.75 -21.33
CA ARG A 360 -25.34 8.51 -22.08
C ARG A 360 -24.18 7.53 -22.20
N GLY A 361 -23.47 7.28 -21.06
CA GLY A 361 -22.35 6.35 -21.00
C GLY A 361 -20.99 6.97 -21.37
N LEU A 362 -20.95 8.20 -21.90
CA LEU A 362 -19.71 8.95 -22.08
C LEU A 362 -19.38 9.70 -20.79
N ASN A 363 -18.17 9.48 -20.28
CA ASN A 363 -17.63 10.21 -19.15
C ASN A 363 -16.31 10.85 -19.57
N LEU A 364 -16.19 12.14 -19.39
CA LEU A 364 -14.97 12.92 -19.62
C LEU A 364 -14.61 13.63 -18.34
N THR A 365 -13.35 13.56 -17.96
CA THR A 365 -12.80 14.30 -16.83
C THR A 365 -11.50 14.96 -17.25
N ALA A 366 -11.36 16.24 -16.96
CA ALA A 366 -10.14 17.00 -17.15
C ALA A 366 -9.80 17.73 -15.86
N SER A 367 -8.54 17.64 -15.42
CA SER A 367 -8.07 18.25 -14.17
C SER A 367 -6.74 18.94 -14.36
N GLY A 368 -6.60 20.13 -13.78
CA GLY A 368 -5.35 20.85 -13.61
C GLY A 368 -4.97 20.90 -12.14
N LEU A 369 -3.72 20.64 -11.82
CA LEU A 369 -3.18 20.70 -10.48
C LEU A 369 -1.99 21.65 -10.44
N TYR A 370 -2.05 22.69 -9.61
CA TYR A 370 -0.93 23.53 -9.25
C TYR A 370 -0.36 23.08 -7.92
N THR A 371 0.94 22.79 -7.88
CA THR A 371 1.68 22.42 -6.67
C THR A 371 2.79 23.43 -6.40
N ARG A 372 2.92 23.86 -5.15
CA ARG A 372 4.04 24.68 -4.67
C ARG A 372 4.59 24.09 -3.38
N VAL A 373 5.91 23.88 -3.35
CA VAL A 373 6.63 23.32 -2.21
C VAL A 373 7.79 24.22 -1.85
N SER A 374 7.94 24.54 -0.57
CA SER A 374 9.06 25.30 -0.04
C SER A 374 9.57 24.68 1.26
N ASP A 375 10.89 24.51 1.33
CA ASP A 375 11.59 24.00 2.51
C ASP A 375 12.25 25.14 3.26
N HIS A 376 12.29 25.03 4.58
CA HIS A 376 12.87 26.00 5.47
C HIS A 376 13.87 25.33 6.40
N THR A 377 15.16 25.53 6.13
CA THR A 377 16.30 25.05 6.91
C THR A 377 17.54 25.88 6.58
N LYS A 378 18.66 25.65 7.27
CA LYS A 378 19.94 26.26 6.89
C LYS A 378 20.40 25.74 5.53
N GLY A 379 20.42 26.62 4.49
CA GLY A 379 20.72 26.26 3.11
C GLY A 379 19.62 25.45 2.44
N SER A 380 18.38 25.92 2.53
CA SER A 380 17.22 25.31 1.87
C SER A 380 17.40 25.16 0.37
N ALA A 381 16.84 24.09 -0.19
CA ALA A 381 16.63 23.97 -1.62
C ALA A 381 15.71 25.10 -2.13
N LYS A 382 15.81 25.42 -3.42
CA LYS A 382 14.94 26.45 -4.02
C LYS A 382 13.48 25.99 -3.99
N PRO A 383 12.52 26.89 -3.73
CA PRO A 383 11.11 26.56 -3.83
C PRO A 383 10.75 26.02 -5.22
N LEU A 384 9.92 24.99 -5.23
CA LEU A 384 9.46 24.32 -6.44
C LEU A 384 7.99 24.63 -6.68
N SER A 385 7.63 24.94 -7.93
CA SER A 385 6.23 25.09 -8.32
C SER A 385 5.98 24.50 -9.70
N ARG A 386 4.82 23.84 -9.89
CA ARG A 386 4.47 23.21 -11.15
C ARG A 386 2.97 23.05 -11.35
N CYS A 387 2.56 23.15 -12.62
CA CYS A 387 1.24 22.70 -13.07
C CYS A 387 1.37 21.31 -13.71
N THR A 388 0.42 20.41 -13.40
CA THR A 388 0.27 19.08 -14.00
C THR A 388 -1.17 18.90 -14.46
N TRP A 389 -1.38 18.02 -15.44
CA TRP A 389 -2.66 17.83 -16.12
C TRP A 389 -3.04 16.37 -16.15
N ASN A 390 -4.34 16.10 -16.00
CA ASN A 390 -4.89 14.77 -16.08
C ASN A 390 -6.16 14.82 -16.94
N MET A 391 -6.31 13.87 -17.84
CA MET A 391 -7.50 13.73 -18.69
C MET A 391 -7.89 12.26 -18.70
N LEU A 392 -9.18 12.00 -18.52
CA LEU A 392 -9.78 10.67 -18.61
C LEU A 392 -11.01 10.77 -19.52
N ALA A 393 -11.08 9.86 -20.46
CA ALA A 393 -12.27 9.63 -21.29
C ALA A 393 -12.68 8.16 -21.17
N SER A 394 -13.96 7.89 -21.01
CA SER A 394 -14.49 6.55 -21.09
C SER A 394 -15.87 6.53 -21.72
N TYR A 395 -16.17 5.42 -22.38
CA TYR A 395 -17.45 5.17 -23.02
C TYR A 395 -17.94 3.77 -22.69
N ALA A 396 -19.13 3.71 -22.10
CA ALA A 396 -19.78 2.45 -21.74
C ALA A 396 -20.94 2.15 -22.70
N ILE A 397 -20.94 0.95 -23.29
CA ILE A 397 -22.00 0.43 -24.13
C ILE A 397 -22.32 -1.02 -23.77
N GLY A 398 -23.53 -1.25 -23.28
CA GLY A 398 -23.95 -2.56 -22.82
C GLY A 398 -23.02 -3.10 -21.71
N ARG A 399 -22.35 -4.22 -21.98
CA ARG A 399 -21.42 -4.87 -21.04
C ARG A 399 -19.97 -4.43 -21.19
N TRP A 400 -19.69 -3.59 -22.18
CA TRP A 400 -18.37 -3.13 -22.53
C TRP A 400 -18.13 -1.69 -22.10
N GLN A 401 -16.93 -1.40 -21.69
CA GLN A 401 -16.45 -0.06 -21.42
C GLN A 401 -15.03 0.11 -21.97
N ALA A 402 -14.85 1.10 -22.83
CA ALA A 402 -13.53 1.54 -23.27
C ALA A 402 -13.13 2.79 -22.48
N ARG A 403 -11.83 2.92 -22.19
CA ARG A 403 -11.28 4.09 -21.49
C ARG A 403 -9.90 4.45 -22.03
N ALA A 404 -9.58 5.73 -21.94
CA ALA A 404 -8.25 6.26 -22.21
C ALA A 404 -7.94 7.33 -21.19
N PHE A 405 -6.70 7.38 -20.69
CA PHE A 405 -6.26 8.50 -19.88
C PHE A 405 -4.86 8.96 -20.23
N TYR A 406 -4.65 10.26 -20.06
CA TYR A 406 -3.34 10.89 -19.99
C TYR A 406 -3.17 11.53 -18.63
N LYS A 407 -2.00 11.30 -18.00
CA LYS A 407 -1.69 11.83 -16.67
C LYS A 407 -0.25 12.32 -16.63
N SER A 408 -0.05 13.54 -16.14
CA SER A 408 1.26 14.05 -15.78
C SER A 408 1.36 14.22 -14.27
N VAL A 409 2.47 13.77 -13.70
CA VAL A 409 2.74 13.82 -12.26
C VAL A 409 4.14 14.36 -12.04
N PHE A 410 4.29 15.06 -10.96
CA PHE A 410 5.55 15.65 -10.54
C PHE A 410 5.84 15.21 -9.10
N ARG A 411 7.00 14.57 -8.88
CA ARG A 411 7.45 14.14 -7.56
C ARG A 411 8.51 15.09 -7.02
N VAL A 412 8.23 15.69 -5.88
CA VAL A 412 9.21 16.51 -5.15
C VAL A 412 10.20 15.58 -4.44
N PRO A 413 11.53 15.89 -4.44
CA PRO A 413 12.49 15.15 -3.63
C PRO A 413 12.08 15.15 -2.15
N THR A 414 12.28 14.02 -1.47
CA THR A 414 11.98 13.87 -0.05
C THR A 414 12.93 14.68 0.82
N LEU A 415 12.64 14.84 2.12
CA LEU A 415 13.55 15.50 3.02
C LEU A 415 14.89 14.75 3.17
N ASN A 416 14.85 13.39 3.11
CA ASN A 416 16.07 12.60 3.08
C ASN A 416 16.86 12.78 1.79
N ASP A 417 16.19 12.80 0.63
CA ASP A 417 16.86 13.00 -0.66
C ASP A 417 17.66 14.32 -0.67
N LEU A 418 17.16 15.35 0.00
CA LEU A 418 17.76 16.70 0.00
C LEU A 418 18.71 16.94 1.16
N TYR A 419 18.34 16.53 2.38
CA TYR A 419 18.97 17.04 3.61
C TYR A 419 19.65 15.99 4.49
N TYR A 420 19.50 14.68 4.19
CA TYR A 420 20.19 13.65 4.95
C TYR A 420 21.70 13.78 4.77
N THR A 421 22.43 13.96 5.89
CA THR A 421 23.83 14.42 5.87
C THR A 421 24.80 13.43 5.21
N LEU A 422 24.46 12.16 5.10
CA LEU A 422 25.34 11.15 4.50
C LEU A 422 25.22 11.06 2.98
N VAL A 423 24.00 11.21 2.42
CA VAL A 423 23.73 10.95 1.00
C VAL A 423 22.89 12.04 0.31
N GLY A 424 22.32 12.97 1.07
CA GLY A 424 21.39 13.99 0.54
C GLY A 424 22.07 14.97 -0.40
N ASN A 425 21.29 15.44 -1.40
CA ASN A 425 21.73 16.41 -2.39
C ASN A 425 20.68 17.49 -2.59
N ARG A 426 21.00 18.73 -2.16
CA ARG A 426 20.11 19.90 -2.22
C ARG A 426 19.87 20.44 -3.64
N ASN A 427 20.64 19.95 -4.62
CA ASN A 427 20.54 20.38 -6.02
C ASN A 427 19.63 19.48 -6.86
N LEU A 428 18.95 18.51 -6.23
CA LEU A 428 18.04 17.62 -6.94
C LEU A 428 16.90 18.38 -7.60
N LYS A 429 16.63 17.98 -8.84
CA LYS A 429 15.44 18.38 -9.58
C LYS A 429 14.28 17.42 -9.22
N PRO A 430 13.03 17.85 -9.33
CA PRO A 430 11.89 16.96 -9.20
C PRO A 430 11.81 16.00 -10.38
N GLU A 431 11.25 14.80 -10.14
CA GLU A 431 10.95 13.83 -11.19
C GLU A 431 9.65 14.20 -11.92
N TYR A 432 9.60 13.93 -13.22
CA TYR A 432 8.41 14.09 -14.05
C TYR A 432 7.96 12.75 -14.60
N THR A 433 6.71 12.40 -14.34
CA THR A 433 6.10 11.19 -14.88
C THR A 433 4.98 11.57 -15.85
N LYS A 434 5.02 10.98 -17.06
CA LYS A 434 3.95 11.06 -18.05
C LYS A 434 3.43 9.64 -18.28
N GLN A 435 2.11 9.50 -18.20
CA GLN A 435 1.42 8.22 -18.35
C GLN A 435 0.36 8.34 -19.43
N LEU A 436 0.31 7.36 -20.32
CA LEU A 436 -0.75 7.14 -21.27
C LEU A 436 -1.27 5.71 -21.08
N ASP A 437 -2.58 5.54 -21.06
CA ASP A 437 -3.21 4.24 -20.83
C ASP A 437 -4.46 4.12 -21.70
N LEU A 438 -4.64 2.92 -22.25
CA LEU A 438 -5.82 2.52 -23.01
C LEU A 438 -6.35 1.22 -22.41
N GLY A 439 -7.60 1.21 -22.00
CA GLY A 439 -8.19 0.07 -21.33
C GLY A 439 -9.55 -0.31 -21.89
N ILE A 440 -9.87 -1.58 -21.77
CA ILE A 440 -11.19 -2.14 -22.06
C ILE A 440 -11.63 -3.00 -20.88
N THR A 441 -12.91 -2.87 -20.51
CA THR A 441 -13.52 -3.68 -19.47
C THR A 441 -14.78 -4.35 -20.04
N TYR A 442 -14.90 -5.65 -19.78
CA TYR A 442 -16.14 -6.41 -19.98
C TYR A 442 -16.69 -6.78 -18.61
N GLN A 443 -17.98 -6.51 -18.40
CA GLN A 443 -18.64 -6.85 -17.13
C GLN A 443 -20.03 -7.42 -17.38
N ASP A 444 -20.27 -8.58 -16.79
CA ASP A 444 -21.60 -9.17 -16.65
C ASP A 444 -21.83 -9.68 -15.21
N ASN A 445 -22.82 -10.55 -15.00
CA ASN A 445 -23.16 -11.07 -13.67
C ASN A 445 -22.13 -12.08 -13.11
N ILE A 446 -21.27 -12.64 -13.95
CA ILE A 446 -20.30 -13.68 -13.59
C ILE A 446 -18.87 -13.11 -13.69
N PHE A 447 -18.58 -12.37 -14.76
CA PHE A 447 -17.23 -11.92 -15.10
C PHE A 447 -17.09 -10.40 -15.03
N ASN A 448 -15.97 -9.97 -14.49
CA ASN A 448 -15.42 -8.64 -14.69
C ASN A 448 -14.00 -8.82 -15.22
N ILE A 449 -13.80 -8.50 -16.51
CA ILE A 449 -12.53 -8.67 -17.22
C ILE A 449 -12.03 -7.28 -17.61
N GLN A 450 -10.81 -6.96 -17.21
CA GLN A 450 -10.17 -5.68 -17.47
C GLN A 450 -8.82 -5.90 -18.11
N LEU A 451 -8.56 -5.24 -19.23
CA LEU A 451 -7.29 -5.24 -19.95
C LEU A 451 -6.84 -3.81 -20.17
N ASP A 452 -5.64 -3.48 -19.72
CA ASP A 452 -5.02 -2.16 -19.85
C ASP A 452 -3.66 -2.26 -20.54
N GLY A 453 -3.44 -1.46 -21.59
CA GLY A 453 -2.15 -1.23 -22.19
C GLY A 453 -1.63 0.16 -21.79
N TYR A 454 -0.39 0.27 -21.35
CA TYR A 454 0.13 1.53 -20.83
C TYR A 454 1.54 1.87 -21.31
N TYR A 455 1.80 3.17 -21.36
CA TYR A 455 3.10 3.77 -21.61
C TYR A 455 3.42 4.76 -20.52
N ASN A 456 4.51 4.52 -19.75
CA ASN A 456 5.00 5.41 -18.71
C ASN A 456 6.40 5.91 -19.06
N ARG A 457 6.64 7.19 -18.82
CA ARG A 457 7.95 7.83 -18.96
C ARG A 457 8.24 8.63 -17.70
N ILE A 458 9.41 8.39 -17.07
CA ILE A 458 9.92 9.17 -15.93
C ILE A 458 11.16 9.93 -16.39
N GLU A 459 11.17 11.24 -16.20
CA GLU A 459 12.29 12.13 -16.46
C GLU A 459 12.90 12.61 -15.13
N ASP A 460 14.21 12.83 -15.10
CA ASP A 460 15.00 13.28 -13.93
C ASP A 460 14.81 12.34 -12.71
N ARG A 461 14.80 11.02 -12.92
CA ARG A 461 14.59 10.02 -11.88
C ARG A 461 15.61 10.17 -10.76
N ILE A 462 15.16 10.22 -9.50
CA ILE A 462 16.03 10.34 -8.32
C ILE A 462 16.44 8.94 -7.88
N VAL A 463 17.74 8.70 -7.84
CA VAL A 463 18.35 7.43 -7.43
C VAL A 463 19.50 7.68 -6.47
N CYS A 464 19.80 6.72 -5.60
CA CYS A 464 20.98 6.73 -4.75
C CYS A 464 22.08 5.91 -5.43
N LEU A 465 23.16 6.54 -5.81
CA LEU A 465 24.29 5.91 -6.52
C LEU A 465 25.62 6.29 -5.88
N PRO A 466 26.67 5.43 -6.02
CA PRO A 466 28.02 5.80 -5.63
C PRO A 466 28.54 6.91 -6.55
N LEU A 467 29.22 7.89 -5.99
CA LEU A 467 29.94 8.89 -6.78
C LEU A 467 31.07 8.25 -7.55
N LYS A 468 31.20 8.56 -8.84
CA LYS A 468 32.26 8.05 -9.72
C LYS A 468 33.64 8.30 -9.11
N GLY A 469 34.39 7.22 -8.90
CA GLY A 469 35.73 7.27 -8.28
C GLY A 469 35.75 7.44 -6.75
N SER A 470 34.62 7.28 -6.09
CA SER A 470 34.48 7.38 -4.63
C SER A 470 33.60 6.24 -4.08
N TYR A 471 33.83 5.87 -2.82
CA TYR A 471 32.94 4.98 -2.07
C TYR A 471 31.73 5.72 -1.43
N GLN A 472 31.62 7.02 -1.67
CA GLN A 472 30.51 7.82 -1.17
C GLN A 472 29.28 7.67 -2.05
N TRP A 473 28.15 7.36 -1.43
CA TRP A 473 26.82 7.34 -2.06
C TRP A 473 26.20 8.74 -1.99
N THR A 474 25.46 9.11 -3.02
CA THR A 474 24.68 10.35 -3.03
C THR A 474 23.40 10.22 -3.85
N MET A 475 22.45 11.09 -3.59
CA MET A 475 21.23 11.18 -4.36
C MET A 475 21.49 12.00 -5.64
N LEU A 476 21.12 11.44 -6.78
CA LEU A 476 21.33 12.06 -8.11
C LEU A 476 20.04 11.98 -8.93
N ASN A 477 19.87 12.93 -9.86
CA ASN A 477 18.91 12.77 -10.94
C ASN A 477 19.57 11.96 -12.05
N TYR A 478 18.99 10.81 -12.34
CA TYR A 478 19.49 9.89 -13.36
C TYR A 478 18.50 9.80 -14.51
N GLY A 479 18.77 10.47 -15.60
CA GLY A 479 18.17 10.42 -16.91
C GLY A 479 16.67 10.16 -16.98
N TYR A 480 16.28 9.30 -17.92
CA TYR A 480 14.88 8.89 -17.99
C TYR A 480 14.69 7.39 -18.20
N THR A 481 13.55 6.90 -17.78
CA THR A 481 13.13 5.52 -17.95
C THR A 481 11.82 5.46 -18.73
N ARG A 482 11.64 4.36 -19.48
CA ARG A 482 10.44 4.08 -20.26
C ARG A 482 9.91 2.70 -19.90
N CYS A 483 8.66 2.64 -19.51
CA CYS A 483 7.95 1.39 -19.27
C CYS A 483 6.76 1.26 -20.23
N LEU A 484 6.75 0.19 -21.03
CA LEU A 484 5.60 -0.28 -21.80
C LEU A 484 5.04 -1.50 -21.11
N GLY A 485 3.73 -1.63 -20.99
CA GLY A 485 3.18 -2.81 -20.36
C GLY A 485 1.71 -3.06 -20.66
N VAL A 486 1.29 -4.24 -20.23
CA VAL A 486 -0.10 -4.71 -20.31
C VAL A 486 -0.47 -5.35 -18.99
N ASP A 487 -1.60 -4.95 -18.42
CA ASP A 487 -2.21 -5.53 -17.24
C ASP A 487 -3.52 -6.21 -17.61
N LEU A 488 -3.70 -7.45 -17.13
CA LEU A 488 -4.96 -8.20 -17.21
C LEU A 488 -5.47 -8.45 -15.79
N SER A 489 -6.75 -8.21 -15.56
CA SER A 489 -7.46 -8.61 -14.35
C SER A 489 -8.77 -9.28 -14.72
N VAL A 490 -9.01 -10.47 -14.17
CA VAL A 490 -10.23 -11.24 -14.35
C VAL A 490 -10.79 -11.58 -12.98
N ASN A 491 -11.96 -11.05 -12.66
CA ASN A 491 -12.75 -11.48 -11.51
C ASN A 491 -13.94 -12.27 -12.02
N ALA A 492 -14.09 -13.49 -11.55
CA ALA A 492 -15.23 -14.33 -11.84
C ALA A 492 -15.89 -14.79 -10.55
N HIS A 493 -17.21 -14.67 -10.49
CA HIS A 493 -18.01 -15.14 -9.37
C HIS A 493 -19.20 -15.95 -9.89
N TYR A 494 -19.29 -17.20 -9.46
CA TYR A 494 -20.40 -18.06 -9.80
C TYR A 494 -20.83 -18.93 -8.62
N LYS A 495 -22.02 -18.66 -8.09
CA LYS A 495 -22.55 -19.33 -6.87
C LYS A 495 -21.57 -19.20 -5.70
N ASN A 496 -20.97 -20.31 -5.29
CA ASN A 496 -20.07 -20.45 -4.16
C ASN A 496 -18.60 -20.31 -4.55
N HIS A 497 -18.31 -20.03 -5.80
CA HIS A 497 -16.97 -20.01 -6.37
C HIS A 497 -16.57 -18.61 -6.78
N SER A 498 -15.39 -18.17 -6.37
CA SER A 498 -14.76 -16.93 -6.82
C SER A 498 -13.38 -17.21 -7.37
N LEU A 499 -13.03 -16.56 -8.47
CA LEU A 499 -11.72 -16.65 -9.10
C LEU A 499 -11.23 -15.25 -9.42
N LEU A 500 -10.05 -14.91 -8.92
CA LEU A 500 -9.29 -13.72 -9.29
C LEU A 500 -8.06 -14.19 -10.06
N LEU A 501 -7.89 -13.72 -11.29
CA LEU A 501 -6.67 -13.91 -12.07
C LEU A 501 -6.11 -12.55 -12.42
N THR A 502 -4.81 -12.36 -12.20
CA THR A 502 -4.11 -11.16 -12.67
C THR A 502 -2.85 -11.55 -13.42
N GLY A 503 -2.52 -10.75 -14.43
CA GLY A 503 -1.31 -10.91 -15.22
C GLY A 503 -0.75 -9.56 -15.61
N THR A 504 0.57 -9.43 -15.56
CA THR A 504 1.28 -8.22 -15.96
C THR A 504 2.43 -8.60 -16.87
N PHE A 505 2.52 -7.92 -17.98
CA PHE A 505 3.72 -7.83 -18.79
C PHE A 505 4.23 -6.41 -18.77
N GLN A 506 5.55 -6.23 -18.57
CA GLN A 506 6.18 -4.90 -18.61
C GLN A 506 7.59 -4.95 -19.20
N ASP A 507 7.90 -3.97 -20.05
CA ASP A 507 9.22 -3.71 -20.61
C ASP A 507 9.70 -2.35 -20.10
N ASP A 508 10.40 -2.38 -18.96
CA ASP A 508 10.90 -1.18 -18.27
C ASP A 508 12.40 -1.00 -18.53
N ARG A 509 12.76 0.07 -19.24
CA ARG A 509 14.09 0.29 -19.77
C ARG A 509 14.70 1.63 -19.35
N ASN A 510 16.00 1.59 -19.08
CA ASN A 510 16.83 2.79 -19.02
C ASN A 510 17.00 3.39 -20.42
N ARG A 511 16.68 4.67 -20.56
CA ARG A 511 16.79 5.43 -21.81
C ARG A 511 17.57 6.74 -21.62
N THR A 512 18.47 6.78 -20.63
CA THR A 512 19.16 7.98 -20.20
C THR A 512 20.15 8.49 -21.26
N ASP A 513 21.20 7.75 -21.54
CA ASP A 513 22.27 8.14 -22.44
C ASP A 513 22.65 6.95 -23.35
N PRO A 514 22.48 7.09 -24.68
CA PRO A 514 22.85 6.03 -25.63
C PRO A 514 24.32 5.65 -25.62
N THR A 515 25.19 6.44 -25.00
CA THR A 515 26.63 6.19 -24.93
C THR A 515 27.05 5.42 -23.68
N GLU A 516 26.15 5.23 -22.71
CA GLU A 516 26.40 4.46 -21.49
C GLU A 516 26.09 2.97 -21.70
N ASP A 517 26.86 2.08 -21.06
CA ASP A 517 26.70 0.62 -21.13
C ASP A 517 25.34 0.17 -20.62
N ALA A 518 24.79 0.86 -19.61
CA ALA A 518 23.46 0.59 -19.07
C ALA A 518 22.29 1.10 -19.96
N TYR A 519 22.57 1.68 -21.15
CA TYR A 519 21.50 2.12 -22.04
C TYR A 519 20.69 0.94 -22.58
N ASN A 520 19.37 1.04 -22.47
CA ASN A 520 18.42 0.01 -22.87
C ASN A 520 18.39 -1.24 -21.95
N ASP A 521 19.10 -1.21 -20.83
CA ASP A 521 19.02 -2.25 -19.82
C ASP A 521 17.69 -2.18 -19.05
N TYR A 522 17.28 -3.32 -18.48
CA TYR A 522 16.10 -3.40 -17.63
C TYR A 522 16.33 -2.66 -16.32
N ILE A 523 15.32 -1.99 -15.85
CA ILE A 523 15.35 -1.36 -14.51
C ILE A 523 15.42 -2.44 -13.44
N ALA A 524 16.29 -2.23 -12.46
CA ALA A 524 16.50 -3.16 -11.34
C ALA A 524 15.20 -3.46 -10.59
N TYR A 525 15.03 -4.73 -10.18
CA TYR A 525 13.86 -5.25 -9.45
C TYR A 525 12.53 -5.14 -10.21
N SER A 526 12.57 -5.06 -11.53
CA SER A 526 11.40 -4.99 -12.41
C SER A 526 11.23 -6.30 -13.18
N PRO A 527 10.36 -7.25 -12.76
CA PRO A 527 10.12 -8.48 -13.50
C PRO A 527 9.37 -8.18 -14.78
N ARG A 528 9.66 -8.91 -15.86
CA ARG A 528 8.93 -8.76 -17.12
C ARG A 528 7.54 -9.34 -17.07
N TRP A 529 7.38 -10.48 -16.38
CA TRP A 529 6.12 -11.19 -16.23
C TRP A 529 5.80 -11.39 -14.76
N SER A 530 4.54 -11.21 -14.41
CA SER A 530 4.00 -11.67 -13.14
C SER A 530 2.56 -12.13 -13.33
N PHE A 531 2.19 -13.20 -12.64
CA PHE A 531 0.84 -13.77 -12.67
C PHE A 531 0.39 -14.10 -11.26
N THR A 532 -0.88 -13.90 -10.99
CA THR A 532 -1.49 -14.30 -9.73
C THR A 532 -2.84 -14.94 -9.99
N ALA A 533 -3.14 -16.01 -9.27
CA ALA A 533 -4.43 -16.67 -9.28
C ALA A 533 -4.89 -16.87 -7.84
N VAL A 534 -6.13 -16.52 -7.53
CA VAL A 534 -6.77 -16.80 -6.25
C VAL A 534 -8.12 -17.44 -6.52
N TYR A 535 -8.28 -18.66 -6.04
CA TYR A 535 -9.55 -19.35 -6.07
C TYR A 535 -10.12 -19.45 -4.66
N THR A 536 -11.38 -19.10 -4.48
CA THR A 536 -12.10 -19.16 -3.20
C THR A 536 -13.41 -19.91 -3.37
N PHE A 537 -13.66 -20.83 -2.43
CA PHE A 537 -14.91 -21.57 -2.30
C PHE A 537 -15.55 -21.29 -0.95
N ILE A 538 -16.83 -20.87 -0.96
CA ILE A 538 -17.60 -20.58 0.25
C ILE A 538 -18.89 -21.39 0.23
N TYR A 539 -19.08 -22.24 1.25
CA TYR A 539 -20.29 -23.05 1.37
C TYR A 539 -20.63 -23.36 2.82
N LYS A 540 -21.82 -23.00 3.28
CA LYS A 540 -22.36 -23.33 4.62
C LYS A 540 -21.37 -23.10 5.77
N GLY A 541 -20.69 -21.97 5.79
CA GLY A 541 -19.71 -21.65 6.84
C GLY A 541 -18.28 -22.13 6.53
N LEU A 542 -18.09 -23.04 5.59
CA LEU A 542 -16.76 -23.40 5.07
C LEU A 542 -16.27 -22.34 4.10
N THR A 543 -15.04 -21.88 4.29
CA THR A 543 -14.29 -21.06 3.34
C THR A 543 -12.98 -21.77 3.03
N ALA A 544 -12.67 -21.98 1.77
CA ALA A 544 -11.39 -22.52 1.33
C ALA A 544 -10.83 -21.60 0.23
N SER A 545 -9.59 -21.19 0.37
CA SER A 545 -8.90 -20.33 -0.58
C SER A 545 -7.54 -20.90 -0.95
N LEU A 546 -7.23 -20.91 -2.23
CA LEU A 546 -5.94 -21.28 -2.79
C LEU A 546 -5.44 -20.11 -3.61
N SER A 547 -4.22 -19.66 -3.32
CA SER A 547 -3.55 -18.65 -4.14
C SER A 547 -2.26 -19.18 -4.73
N HIS A 548 -1.93 -18.69 -5.91
CA HIS A 548 -0.68 -18.97 -6.60
C HIS A 548 -0.15 -17.69 -7.22
N MET A 549 1.14 -17.45 -7.07
CA MET A 549 1.84 -16.28 -7.61
C MET A 549 3.11 -16.74 -8.33
N PHE A 550 3.31 -16.24 -9.54
CA PHE A 550 4.54 -16.35 -10.31
C PHE A 550 5.16 -14.97 -10.51
N VAL A 551 6.46 -14.85 -10.29
CA VAL A 551 7.26 -13.65 -10.59
C VAL A 551 8.49 -14.06 -11.38
N ASP A 552 8.67 -13.45 -12.54
CA ASP A 552 9.79 -13.70 -13.46
C ASP A 552 11.13 -13.23 -12.88
N LYS A 553 12.22 -13.64 -13.49
CA LYS A 553 13.58 -13.21 -13.15
C LYS A 553 13.72 -11.67 -13.20
N ARG A 554 14.58 -11.12 -12.35
CA ARG A 554 14.82 -9.68 -12.22
C ARG A 554 16.29 -9.39 -12.05
N TYR A 555 16.77 -8.34 -12.68
CA TYR A 555 18.10 -7.81 -12.40
C TYR A 555 18.09 -6.99 -11.10
N TRP A 556 19.20 -6.88 -10.41
CA TRP A 556 19.31 -6.15 -9.14
C TRP A 556 20.26 -4.94 -9.23
N THR A 557 21.05 -4.83 -10.31
CA THR A 557 21.92 -3.68 -10.63
C THR A 557 21.37 -2.88 -11.82
N ALA A 558 21.98 -1.75 -12.10
CA ALA A 558 21.64 -0.92 -13.27
C ALA A 558 22.20 -1.50 -14.59
N GLU A 559 23.32 -2.20 -14.52
CA GLU A 559 23.99 -2.81 -15.68
C GLU A 559 23.70 -4.31 -15.72
N ASN A 560 22.77 -4.71 -16.57
CA ASN A 560 22.29 -6.10 -16.63
C ASN A 560 23.37 -7.09 -17.13
N ALA A 561 24.38 -6.63 -17.83
CA ALA A 561 25.46 -7.47 -18.36
C ALA A 561 26.41 -8.00 -17.28
N ILE A 562 26.50 -7.32 -16.12
CA ILE A 562 27.39 -7.66 -14.99
C ILE A 562 26.62 -8.50 -13.97
N ASP A 563 25.31 -8.59 -14.11
CA ASP A 563 24.39 -9.03 -13.08
C ASP A 563 23.97 -10.49 -13.29
N ASP A 564 24.11 -11.30 -12.23
CA ASP A 564 23.45 -12.58 -12.14
C ASP A 564 22.02 -12.35 -11.62
N PRO A 565 20.97 -12.50 -12.48
CA PRO A 565 19.64 -12.08 -12.11
C PRO A 565 19.07 -12.93 -10.97
N LEU A 566 18.28 -12.29 -10.09
CA LEU A 566 17.42 -13.01 -9.16
C LEU A 566 16.50 -13.96 -9.93
N THR A 567 16.50 -15.22 -9.54
CA THR A 567 15.71 -16.29 -10.19
C THR A 567 14.22 -16.01 -10.15
N ALA A 568 13.48 -16.53 -11.12
CA ALA A 568 12.03 -16.57 -11.08
C ALA A 568 11.55 -17.47 -9.94
N TYR A 569 10.40 -17.16 -9.36
CA TYR A 569 9.83 -17.97 -8.27
C TYR A 569 8.31 -18.09 -8.37
N ASN A 570 7.80 -19.16 -7.74
CA ASN A 570 6.40 -19.45 -7.59
C ASN A 570 6.07 -19.64 -6.11
N CYS A 571 5.05 -18.96 -5.60
CA CYS A 571 4.53 -19.18 -4.26
C CYS A 571 3.06 -19.59 -4.32
N SER A 572 2.69 -20.58 -3.52
CA SER A 572 1.30 -21.02 -3.39
C SER A 572 0.91 -21.02 -1.92
N ASP A 573 -0.23 -20.42 -1.61
CA ASP A 573 -0.76 -20.37 -0.25
C ASP A 573 -2.15 -21.01 -0.22
N ILE A 574 -2.48 -21.71 0.88
CA ILE A 574 -3.80 -22.27 1.14
C ILE A 574 -4.33 -21.79 2.49
N LYS A 575 -5.61 -21.45 2.54
CA LYS A 575 -6.34 -21.12 3.77
C LYS A 575 -7.67 -21.85 3.77
N VAL A 576 -8.00 -22.49 4.89
CA VAL A 576 -9.28 -23.15 5.10
C VAL A 576 -9.84 -22.68 6.44
N GLY A 577 -11.08 -22.25 6.43
CA GLY A 577 -11.79 -21.76 7.60
C GLY A 577 -13.18 -22.37 7.72
N TYR A 578 -13.63 -22.55 8.94
CA TYR A 578 -14.99 -22.96 9.23
C TYR A 578 -15.61 -22.07 10.29
N ARG A 579 -16.75 -21.45 9.95
CA ARG A 579 -17.55 -20.64 10.87
C ARG A 579 -18.69 -21.50 11.44
N PHE A 580 -18.61 -21.77 12.72
CA PHE A 580 -19.64 -22.44 13.50
C PHE A 580 -20.54 -21.39 14.15
N ALA A 581 -21.82 -21.36 13.77
CA ALA A 581 -22.82 -20.39 14.24
C ALA A 581 -24.17 -21.08 14.48
N PRO A 582 -24.30 -21.93 15.52
CA PRO A 582 -25.55 -22.63 15.79
C PRO A 582 -26.65 -21.67 16.21
N LYS A 583 -27.90 -21.92 15.82
CA LYS A 583 -29.05 -21.08 16.18
C LYS A 583 -29.19 -20.87 17.70
N ALA A 584 -28.80 -21.85 18.50
CA ALA A 584 -28.82 -21.80 19.96
C ALA A 584 -27.85 -20.75 20.54
N TRP A 585 -26.91 -20.24 19.79
CA TRP A 585 -25.94 -19.23 20.22
C TRP A 585 -26.41 -17.79 20.01
N HIS A 586 -27.67 -17.58 19.64
CA HIS A 586 -28.31 -16.26 19.53
C HIS A 586 -27.50 -15.21 18.72
N GLY A 587 -26.85 -15.65 17.65
CA GLY A 587 -26.06 -14.78 16.77
C GLY A 587 -24.55 -14.87 16.99
N HIS A 588 -24.09 -15.50 18.07
CA HIS A 588 -22.65 -15.69 18.30
C HIS A 588 -22.06 -16.71 17.33
N SER A 589 -20.78 -16.57 17.01
CA SER A 589 -20.10 -17.51 16.14
C SER A 589 -18.66 -17.74 16.57
N LEU A 590 -18.17 -18.96 16.31
CA LEU A 590 -16.78 -19.36 16.45
C LEU A 590 -16.24 -19.67 15.06
N THR A 591 -15.17 -19.00 14.66
CA THR A 591 -14.47 -19.29 13.39
C THR A 591 -13.10 -19.90 13.71
N ALA A 592 -12.79 -21.03 13.12
CA ALA A 592 -11.47 -21.64 13.17
C ALA A 592 -10.88 -21.64 11.75
N GLU A 593 -9.66 -21.17 11.61
CA GLU A 593 -8.96 -21.07 10.32
C GLU A 593 -7.58 -21.73 10.44
N ALA A 594 -7.17 -22.43 9.40
CA ALA A 594 -5.83 -22.96 9.23
C ALA A 594 -5.27 -22.43 7.89
N GLU A 595 -4.02 -22.02 7.90
CA GLU A 595 -3.33 -21.55 6.71
C GLU A 595 -1.96 -22.20 6.56
N CYS A 596 -1.55 -22.40 5.32
CA CYS A 596 -0.19 -22.74 4.95
C CYS A 596 0.25 -21.76 3.86
N GLN A 597 1.25 -20.98 4.16
CA GLN A 597 1.88 -20.06 3.21
C GLN A 597 3.14 -20.73 2.66
N ASP A 598 3.40 -20.52 1.37
CA ASP A 598 4.45 -21.19 0.62
C ASP A 598 4.39 -22.73 0.77
N LEU A 599 3.30 -23.30 0.27
CA LEU A 599 2.96 -24.72 0.36
C LEU A 599 4.10 -25.66 -0.11
N PHE A 600 4.87 -25.22 -1.10
CA PHE A 600 5.94 -26.01 -1.74
C PHE A 600 7.34 -25.72 -1.18
N ASP A 601 7.45 -24.86 -0.15
CA ASP A 601 8.70 -24.48 0.52
C ASP A 601 9.77 -23.94 -0.45
N VAL A 602 9.35 -23.00 -1.30
CA VAL A 602 10.20 -22.41 -2.34
C VAL A 602 11.24 -21.47 -1.71
N ARG A 603 12.48 -21.61 -2.12
CA ARG A 603 13.55 -20.71 -1.71
C ARG A 603 13.70 -19.58 -2.72
N TYR A 604 13.52 -18.34 -2.27
CA TYR A 604 13.58 -17.17 -3.14
C TYR A 604 13.99 -15.90 -2.38
N GLU A 605 14.40 -14.90 -3.13
CA GLU A 605 14.70 -13.57 -2.64
C GLU A 605 13.85 -12.54 -3.38
N MET A 606 13.29 -11.56 -2.69
CA MET A 606 12.67 -10.39 -3.31
C MET A 606 13.67 -9.27 -3.52
N ILE A 607 14.59 -9.13 -2.60
CA ILE A 607 15.72 -8.22 -2.64
C ILE A 607 16.99 -9.07 -2.55
N GLN A 608 17.98 -8.76 -3.36
CA GLN A 608 19.25 -9.46 -3.40
C GLN A 608 19.86 -9.58 -2.00
N ARG A 609 20.22 -10.80 -1.62
CA ARG A 609 20.78 -11.15 -0.29
C ARG A 609 19.81 -10.98 0.87
N TRP A 610 18.50 -10.93 0.58
CA TRP A 610 17.43 -11.00 1.58
C TRP A 610 16.58 -12.24 1.33
N PRO A 611 17.04 -13.44 1.83
CA PRO A 611 16.25 -14.67 1.67
C PRO A 611 14.90 -14.54 2.38
N MET A 612 13.87 -14.99 1.69
CA MET A 612 12.51 -15.01 2.23
C MET A 612 12.26 -16.26 3.07
N PRO A 613 11.37 -16.20 4.06
CA PRO A 613 10.97 -17.39 4.81
C PRO A 613 10.26 -18.39 3.87
N GLY A 614 10.59 -19.68 4.01
CA GLY A 614 9.91 -20.75 3.31
C GLY A 614 8.51 -21.03 3.88
N ARG A 615 8.11 -22.31 3.87
CA ARG A 615 6.78 -22.76 4.31
C ARG A 615 6.44 -22.36 5.75
N ARG A 616 5.23 -21.82 5.92
CA ARG A 616 4.72 -21.35 7.21
C ARG A 616 3.30 -21.83 7.44
N PHE A 617 3.03 -22.24 8.67
CA PHE A 617 1.71 -22.69 9.10
C PHE A 617 1.11 -21.71 10.11
N GLY A 618 -0.19 -21.56 10.09
CA GLY A 618 -0.92 -20.75 11.06
C GLY A 618 -2.28 -21.32 11.40
N ILE A 619 -2.72 -21.11 12.63
CA ILE A 619 -4.07 -21.44 13.10
C ILE A 619 -4.63 -20.19 13.77
N THR A 620 -5.86 -19.84 13.42
CA THR A 620 -6.58 -18.69 14.02
C THR A 620 -7.91 -19.16 14.56
N ILE A 621 -8.24 -18.71 15.78
CA ILE A 621 -9.55 -18.87 16.39
C ILE A 621 -10.12 -17.48 16.61
N LYS A 622 -11.35 -17.25 16.13
CA LYS A 622 -12.09 -15.98 16.28
C LYS A 622 -13.46 -16.25 16.84
N TYR A 623 -13.79 -15.56 17.94
CA TYR A 623 -15.12 -15.57 18.51
C TYR A 623 -15.79 -14.21 18.26
N THR A 624 -17.06 -14.25 17.86
CA THR A 624 -17.86 -13.04 17.56
C THR A 624 -19.18 -13.11 18.32
N LEU A 625 -19.47 -12.01 19.05
CA LEU A 625 -20.70 -11.77 19.82
C LEU A 625 -21.65 -10.90 19.00
#